data_4faeb1fdf1be05e11d34ac3aa6d7ca5a
#
_entry.id   4faeb1fdf1be05e11d34ac3aa6d7ca5a
#
_cell.length_a   1.000
_cell.length_b   1.000
_cell.length_c   1.000
_cell.angle_alpha   90.00
_cell.angle_beta   90.00
_cell.angle_gamma   90.00
#
_symmetry.space_group_name_H-M   'P 1'
#
loop_
_entity.id
_entity.type
_entity.pdbx_description
1 polymer ?
#
loop_
_entity_poly.entity_id
_entity_poly.type
_entity_poly.pdbx_seq_one_letter_code
_entity_poly.pdbx_strand_id
1 'polypeptide(L)'
;MKTSEITEIEETTVTKKQVNPYIQAMVILLPSILALVASSATNVCQPNIAGYFGATQYEANSVITSYIIANGIMLPTTGYLAKLFGKKQFFLYCIIVFCIGAGLCLLAKDLHMLIMARIFQGIGGGCILPLCQAMLLDIFPNKKGFAMALYGVAAMFAPLAGPFFGGYLTDNWSWQWVFIVNIPLCLISIALIKFLIPKDEPVKEKYNKKFDIIGFAGIAVAMGCMQIVLDKGEQFNWFDTPWICWVTGISIFSFIFFYVWELEYKYPIIDIRVFKDKNFLYGTSISSIINILLYSTLLLVPLFSQSLIGYSPSASGLLMLPRAMVCLFGLLIMGEIAKLVENRLLTAIGFIIMAAACFMLSCLNTTASMHSIIIPNLILCFGVSVAFVPISALSFLTLPANKTADAAGLHALFKNIVTAISTSAASTFIARGGQVYQNNLVEHLAWHNPMYRVHLNALQHKFMMMYPSVVAQKKAAGTLYKQLILQSKLGAFYDAFLWLALMAIVVIPFLLLLKNKTKRIKAN
;
A
#
# COMPACT_ATOMS: atom_id res chain seq x y z
N MET A 1 -72.13 -8.90 27.96
CA MET A 1 -72.10 -9.28 26.55
C MET A 1 -71.31 -8.21 25.79
N LYS A 2 -70.08 -8.49 25.47
CA LYS A 2 -69.27 -8.12 24.32
C LYS A 2 -67.85 -8.55 24.59
N THR A 3 -67.55 -9.76 24.23
CA THR A 3 -66.22 -10.33 24.12
C THR A 3 -65.46 -9.59 23.05
N SER A 4 -64.38 -8.94 23.45
CA SER A 4 -63.37 -8.39 22.54
C SER A 4 -62.48 -9.54 22.07
N GLU A 5 -62.55 -9.87 20.81
CA GLU A 5 -61.56 -10.67 20.09
C GLU A 5 -60.21 -9.88 20.14
N ILE A 6 -59.29 -10.36 20.95
CA ILE A 6 -57.90 -10.00 20.84
C ILE A 6 -57.33 -10.89 19.73
N THR A 7 -57.27 -10.33 18.55
CA THR A 7 -56.51 -10.89 17.43
C THR A 7 -55.05 -10.95 17.82
N GLU A 8 -54.55 -12.13 18.14
CA GLU A 8 -53.13 -12.43 18.19
C GLU A 8 -52.51 -12.18 16.81
N ILE A 9 -51.87 -11.04 16.68
CA ILE A 9 -50.93 -10.83 15.56
C ILE A 9 -49.72 -11.70 15.91
N GLU A 10 -49.68 -12.93 15.40
CA GLU A 10 -48.45 -13.70 15.28
C GLU A 10 -47.42 -12.85 14.56
N GLU A 11 -46.60 -12.11 15.30
CA GLU A 11 -45.32 -11.67 14.81
C GLU A 11 -44.52 -12.92 14.46
N THR A 12 -44.54 -13.29 13.21
CA THR A 12 -43.56 -14.18 12.60
C THR A 12 -42.20 -13.50 12.70
N THR A 13 -41.60 -13.55 13.84
CA THR A 13 -40.17 -13.35 14.04
C THR A 13 -39.45 -14.44 13.26
N VAL A 14 -39.22 -14.14 11.97
CA VAL A 14 -38.22 -14.86 11.18
C VAL A 14 -36.90 -14.69 11.96
N THR A 15 -36.58 -15.70 12.75
CA THR A 15 -35.30 -15.82 13.45
C THR A 15 -34.20 -15.76 12.37
N LYS A 16 -33.71 -14.55 12.09
CA LYS A 16 -32.50 -14.33 11.28
C LYS A 16 -31.41 -15.15 11.97
N LYS A 17 -31.03 -16.27 11.38
CA LYS A 17 -29.89 -17.08 11.81
C LYS A 17 -28.70 -16.11 11.95
N GLN A 18 -28.39 -15.71 13.18
CA GLN A 18 -27.26 -14.81 13.45
C GLN A 18 -26.00 -15.58 13.07
N VAL A 19 -25.46 -15.26 11.89
CA VAL A 19 -24.18 -15.82 11.44
C VAL A 19 -23.10 -15.31 12.38
N ASN A 20 -22.23 -16.22 12.83
CA ASN A 20 -21.14 -15.88 13.74
C ASN A 20 -20.33 -14.67 13.18
N PRO A 21 -20.11 -13.61 13.98
CA PRO A 21 -19.37 -12.41 13.56
C PRO A 21 -17.97 -12.71 12.99
N TYR A 22 -17.31 -13.73 13.49
CA TYR A 22 -16.00 -14.15 12.98
C TYR A 22 -16.06 -14.72 11.57
N ILE A 23 -17.13 -15.47 11.24
CA ILE A 23 -17.35 -15.98 9.87
C ILE A 23 -17.66 -14.81 8.95
N GLN A 24 -18.49 -13.85 9.36
CA GLN A 24 -18.78 -12.66 8.57
C GLN A 24 -17.49 -11.87 8.25
N ALA A 25 -16.62 -11.70 9.25
CA ALA A 25 -15.34 -11.02 9.07
C ALA A 25 -14.44 -11.74 8.05
N MET A 26 -14.32 -13.07 8.14
CA MET A 26 -13.53 -13.86 7.18
C MET A 26 -14.05 -13.72 5.75
N VAL A 27 -15.37 -13.74 5.59
CA VAL A 27 -16.03 -13.58 4.28
C VAL A 27 -15.77 -12.19 3.66
N ILE A 28 -15.71 -11.13 4.48
CA ILE A 28 -15.43 -9.77 4.03
C ILE A 28 -13.92 -9.58 3.73
N LEU A 29 -13.05 -10.23 4.50
CA LEU A 29 -11.61 -10.14 4.32
C LEU A 29 -11.14 -10.80 3.01
N LEU A 30 -11.76 -11.90 2.59
CA LEU A 30 -11.34 -12.68 1.42
C LEU A 30 -11.21 -11.83 0.15
N PRO A 31 -12.24 -11.09 -0.33
CA PRO A 31 -12.10 -10.27 -1.53
C PRO A 31 -11.15 -9.09 -1.34
N SER A 32 -10.98 -8.60 -0.11
CA SER A 32 -10.06 -7.50 0.19
C SER A 32 -8.60 -7.93 0.07
N ILE A 33 -8.25 -9.11 0.60
CA ILE A 33 -6.93 -9.71 0.43
C ILE A 33 -6.68 -9.99 -1.05
N LEU A 34 -7.66 -10.57 -1.74
CA LEU A 34 -7.56 -10.91 -3.15
C LEU A 34 -7.24 -9.70 -4.03
N ALA A 35 -7.96 -8.59 -3.85
CA ALA A 35 -7.75 -7.37 -4.64
C ALA A 35 -6.33 -6.79 -4.45
N LEU A 36 -5.79 -6.82 -3.24
CA LEU A 36 -4.45 -6.32 -2.94
C LEU A 36 -3.34 -7.28 -3.40
N VAL A 37 -3.54 -8.59 -3.24
CA VAL A 37 -2.60 -9.61 -3.78
C VAL A 37 -2.53 -9.50 -5.30
N ALA A 38 -3.67 -9.39 -5.98
CA ALA A 38 -3.73 -9.23 -7.43
C ALA A 38 -3.00 -7.97 -7.92
N SER A 39 -3.14 -6.86 -7.19
CA SER A 39 -2.43 -5.61 -7.50
C SER A 39 -0.92 -5.77 -7.37
N SER A 40 -0.43 -6.31 -6.26
CA SER A 40 1.01 -6.44 -6.01
C SER A 40 1.65 -7.59 -6.81
N ALA A 41 0.93 -8.67 -7.09
CA ALA A 41 1.39 -9.76 -7.94
C ALA A 41 1.68 -9.29 -9.38
N THR A 42 0.86 -8.37 -9.93
CA THR A 42 1.06 -7.83 -11.28
C THR A 42 2.39 -7.09 -11.42
N ASN A 43 2.92 -6.49 -10.35
CA ASN A 43 4.21 -5.78 -10.38
C ASN A 43 5.37 -6.73 -10.75
N VAL A 44 5.31 -7.98 -10.29
CA VAL A 44 6.35 -8.99 -10.58
C VAL A 44 6.24 -9.51 -12.02
N CYS A 45 5.02 -9.53 -12.57
CA CYS A 45 4.76 -10.02 -13.92
C CYS A 45 5.09 -8.99 -15.02
N GLN A 46 5.43 -7.76 -14.67
CA GLN A 46 5.68 -6.66 -15.62
C GLN A 46 6.67 -7.03 -16.74
N PRO A 47 7.84 -7.67 -16.48
CA PRO A 47 8.77 -8.05 -17.54
C PRO A 47 8.17 -9.08 -18.51
N ASN A 48 7.38 -10.01 -17.99
CA ASN A 48 6.72 -11.05 -18.79
C ASN A 48 5.61 -10.45 -19.67
N ILE A 49 4.85 -9.48 -19.15
CA ILE A 49 3.85 -8.71 -19.90
C ILE A 49 4.53 -7.91 -21.01
N ALA A 50 5.63 -7.20 -20.71
CA ALA A 50 6.41 -6.47 -21.70
C ALA A 50 6.89 -7.40 -22.84
N GLY A 51 7.48 -8.55 -22.50
CA GLY A 51 7.94 -9.53 -23.46
C GLY A 51 6.81 -10.13 -24.32
N TYR A 52 5.64 -10.42 -23.70
CA TYR A 52 4.50 -11.01 -24.39
C TYR A 52 3.90 -10.07 -25.46
N PHE A 53 3.79 -8.77 -25.18
CA PHE A 53 3.24 -7.79 -26.11
C PHE A 53 4.31 -7.08 -26.95
N GLY A 54 5.60 -7.45 -26.83
CA GLY A 54 6.70 -6.76 -27.52
C GLY A 54 6.85 -5.28 -27.14
N ALA A 55 6.43 -4.94 -25.92
CA ALA A 55 6.42 -3.58 -25.38
C ALA A 55 7.70 -3.30 -24.57
N THR A 56 8.01 -2.02 -24.41
CA THR A 56 9.07 -1.60 -23.49
C THR A 56 8.65 -1.78 -22.03
N GLN A 57 9.61 -1.85 -21.11
CA GLN A 57 9.34 -1.89 -19.68
C GLN A 57 8.49 -0.70 -19.21
N TYR A 58 8.70 0.47 -19.81
CA TYR A 58 7.96 1.69 -19.48
C TYR A 58 6.49 1.64 -19.92
N GLU A 59 6.23 1.07 -21.11
CA GLU A 59 4.86 0.87 -21.59
C GLU A 59 4.12 -0.16 -20.73
N ALA A 60 4.78 -1.27 -20.39
CA ALA A 60 4.22 -2.29 -19.52
C ALA A 60 3.92 -1.78 -18.10
N ASN A 61 4.68 -0.80 -17.59
CA ASN A 61 4.39 -0.16 -16.31
C ASN A 61 3.02 0.54 -16.30
N SER A 62 2.54 1.00 -17.46
CA SER A 62 1.22 1.63 -17.58
C SER A 62 0.08 0.68 -17.21
N VAL A 63 0.26 -0.64 -17.30
CA VAL A 63 -0.70 -1.66 -16.86
C VAL A 63 -0.88 -1.62 -15.33
N ILE A 64 0.19 -1.34 -14.60
CA ILE A 64 0.18 -1.23 -13.13
C ILE A 64 -0.40 0.13 -12.73
N THR A 65 0.14 1.20 -13.32
CA THR A 65 -0.24 2.59 -13.02
C THR A 65 -1.71 2.85 -13.32
N SER A 66 -2.25 2.33 -14.41
CA SER A 66 -3.67 2.49 -14.76
C SER A 66 -4.63 1.91 -13.71
N TYR A 67 -4.30 0.75 -13.15
CA TYR A 67 -5.05 0.17 -12.04
C TYR A 67 -4.98 1.05 -10.78
N ILE A 68 -3.78 1.53 -10.42
CA ILE A 68 -3.57 2.36 -9.22
C ILE A 68 -4.32 3.69 -9.35
N ILE A 69 -4.28 4.33 -10.52
CA ILE A 69 -5.03 5.57 -10.80
C ILE A 69 -6.54 5.34 -10.63
N ALA A 70 -7.08 4.34 -11.31
CA ALA A 70 -8.51 4.04 -11.23
C ALA A 70 -8.96 3.68 -9.81
N ASN A 71 -8.15 2.90 -9.09
CA ASN A 71 -8.34 2.57 -7.68
C ASN A 71 -8.36 3.82 -6.82
N GLY A 72 -7.36 4.70 -6.96
CA GLY A 72 -7.24 5.95 -6.20
C GLY A 72 -8.40 6.91 -6.41
N ILE A 73 -8.91 7.02 -7.66
CA ILE A 73 -10.07 7.84 -8.01
C ILE A 73 -11.36 7.33 -7.32
N MET A 74 -11.50 6.01 -7.17
CA MET A 74 -12.70 5.43 -6.56
C MET A 74 -12.71 5.46 -5.03
N LEU A 75 -11.55 5.54 -4.38
CA LEU A 75 -11.43 5.55 -2.91
C LEU A 75 -12.36 6.57 -2.22
N PRO A 76 -12.37 7.84 -2.64
CA PRO A 76 -13.18 8.87 -1.99
C PRO A 76 -14.69 8.66 -2.17
N THR A 77 -15.13 8.01 -3.23
CA THR A 77 -16.57 7.77 -3.49
C THR A 77 -17.18 6.72 -2.56
N THR A 78 -16.35 5.97 -1.84
CA THR A 78 -16.79 4.83 -1.02
C THR A 78 -17.89 5.20 -0.03
N GLY A 79 -17.73 6.31 0.68
CA GLY A 79 -18.71 6.77 1.68
C GLY A 79 -20.05 7.12 1.07
N TYR A 80 -20.05 7.86 -0.03
CA TYR A 80 -21.26 8.25 -0.75
C TYR A 80 -22.01 7.04 -1.32
N LEU A 81 -21.30 6.19 -2.07
CA LEU A 81 -21.91 5.03 -2.73
C LEU A 81 -22.38 3.96 -1.71
N ALA A 82 -21.67 3.83 -0.58
CA ALA A 82 -22.10 2.96 0.51
C ALA A 82 -23.41 3.44 1.18
N LYS A 83 -23.65 4.76 1.24
CA LYS A 83 -24.92 5.33 1.73
C LYS A 83 -26.04 5.18 0.71
N LEU A 84 -25.73 5.26 -0.59
CA LEU A 84 -26.71 5.18 -1.67
C LEU A 84 -27.22 3.75 -1.86
N PHE A 85 -26.32 2.77 -1.95
CA PHE A 85 -26.65 1.37 -2.27
C PHE A 85 -26.75 0.46 -1.03
N GLY A 86 -26.27 0.93 0.13
CA GLY A 86 -25.98 0.08 1.28
C GLY A 86 -24.60 -0.56 1.19
N LYS A 87 -23.95 -0.81 2.36
CA LYS A 87 -22.57 -1.31 2.41
C LYS A 87 -22.42 -2.68 1.76
N LYS A 88 -23.31 -3.63 2.09
CA LYS A 88 -23.28 -5.00 1.54
C LYS A 88 -23.47 -4.99 0.03
N GLN A 89 -24.51 -4.30 -0.46
CA GLN A 89 -24.85 -4.31 -1.87
C GLN A 89 -23.76 -3.65 -2.70
N PHE A 90 -23.24 -2.52 -2.23
CA PHE A 90 -22.14 -1.83 -2.89
C PHE A 90 -20.86 -2.67 -2.90
N PHE A 91 -20.56 -3.36 -1.81
CA PHE A 91 -19.42 -4.29 -1.73
C PHE A 91 -19.52 -5.41 -2.78
N LEU A 92 -20.71 -5.98 -2.95
CA LEU A 92 -20.97 -6.96 -4.01
C LEU A 92 -20.75 -6.39 -5.41
N TYR A 93 -21.24 -5.16 -5.69
CA TYR A 93 -21.01 -4.50 -6.97
C TYR A 93 -19.51 -4.30 -7.24
N CYS A 94 -18.75 -3.86 -6.25
CA CYS A 94 -17.29 -3.69 -6.37
C CYS A 94 -16.59 -5.01 -6.73
N ILE A 95 -16.95 -6.12 -6.10
CA ILE A 95 -16.36 -7.44 -6.38
C ILE A 95 -16.76 -7.93 -7.77
N ILE A 96 -18.01 -7.70 -8.20
CA ILE A 96 -18.46 -8.07 -9.55
C ILE A 96 -17.68 -7.30 -10.62
N VAL A 97 -17.54 -5.98 -10.46
CA VAL A 97 -16.76 -5.14 -11.38
C VAL A 97 -15.30 -5.57 -11.40
N PHE A 98 -14.70 -5.84 -10.24
CA PHE A 98 -13.33 -6.35 -10.13
C PHE A 98 -13.16 -7.70 -10.85
N CYS A 99 -14.12 -8.63 -10.69
CA CYS A 99 -14.14 -9.93 -11.33
C CYS A 99 -14.25 -9.83 -12.87
N ILE A 100 -15.15 -8.98 -13.36
CA ILE A 100 -15.30 -8.69 -14.80
C ILE A 100 -13.99 -8.11 -15.35
N GLY A 101 -13.38 -7.15 -14.62
CA GLY A 101 -12.09 -6.57 -14.98
C GLY A 101 -10.99 -7.63 -15.10
N ALA A 102 -10.93 -8.59 -14.17
CA ALA A 102 -10.00 -9.72 -14.25
C ALA A 102 -10.24 -10.58 -15.49
N GLY A 103 -11.51 -10.86 -15.83
CA GLY A 103 -11.88 -11.55 -17.06
C GLY A 103 -11.47 -10.80 -18.33
N LEU A 104 -11.67 -9.47 -18.36
CA LEU A 104 -11.24 -8.63 -19.48
C LEU A 104 -9.71 -8.63 -19.67
N CYS A 105 -8.94 -8.70 -18.58
CA CYS A 105 -7.48 -8.82 -18.67
C CYS A 105 -7.04 -10.10 -19.39
N LEU A 106 -7.79 -11.20 -19.27
CA LEU A 106 -7.50 -12.44 -19.98
C LEU A 106 -7.79 -12.38 -21.49
N LEU A 107 -8.75 -11.55 -21.87
CA LEU A 107 -9.17 -11.38 -23.27
C LEU A 107 -8.32 -10.35 -24.02
N ALA A 108 -7.38 -9.69 -23.34
CA ALA A 108 -6.55 -8.65 -23.92
C ALA A 108 -5.63 -9.19 -25.01
N LYS A 109 -5.78 -8.66 -26.23
CA LYS A 109 -4.99 -9.03 -27.42
C LYS A 109 -3.80 -8.09 -27.62
N ASP A 110 -3.87 -6.91 -27.08
CA ASP A 110 -2.82 -5.89 -27.11
C ASP A 110 -2.66 -5.20 -25.74
N LEU A 111 -1.60 -4.42 -25.59
CA LEU A 111 -1.28 -3.74 -24.35
C LEU A 111 -2.32 -2.68 -23.97
N HIS A 112 -2.91 -1.98 -24.97
CA HIS A 112 -3.92 -0.96 -24.71
C HIS A 112 -5.21 -1.58 -24.16
N MET A 113 -5.64 -2.72 -24.71
CA MET A 113 -6.78 -3.46 -24.20
C MET A 113 -6.53 -3.94 -22.76
N LEU A 114 -5.30 -4.39 -22.44
CA LEU A 114 -4.93 -4.77 -21.08
C LEU A 114 -4.98 -3.56 -20.13
N ILE A 115 -4.49 -2.39 -20.55
CA ILE A 115 -4.57 -1.15 -19.78
C ILE A 115 -6.03 -0.77 -19.50
N MET A 116 -6.90 -0.83 -20.49
CA MET A 116 -8.33 -0.52 -20.32
C MET A 116 -9.02 -1.52 -19.37
N ALA A 117 -8.69 -2.81 -19.49
CA ALA A 117 -9.19 -3.84 -18.58
C ALA A 117 -8.71 -3.60 -17.12
N ARG A 118 -7.48 -3.13 -16.94
CA ARG A 118 -6.91 -2.76 -15.63
C ARG A 118 -7.57 -1.52 -15.02
N ILE A 119 -7.92 -0.52 -15.84
CA ILE A 119 -8.73 0.62 -15.38
C ILE A 119 -10.07 0.11 -14.84
N PHE A 120 -10.75 -0.75 -15.59
CA PHE A 120 -12.05 -1.31 -15.20
C PHE A 120 -11.93 -2.14 -13.91
N GLN A 121 -10.88 -2.96 -13.79
CA GLN A 121 -10.59 -3.73 -12.57
C GLN A 121 -10.28 -2.81 -11.39
N GLY A 122 -9.56 -1.70 -11.60
CA GLY A 122 -9.23 -0.70 -10.59
C GLY A 122 -10.46 0.03 -10.05
N ILE A 123 -11.46 0.32 -10.89
CA ILE A 123 -12.76 0.88 -10.48
C ILE A 123 -13.44 -0.03 -9.46
N GLY A 124 -13.47 -1.34 -9.70
CA GLY A 124 -14.01 -2.30 -8.74
C GLY A 124 -13.17 -2.40 -7.49
N GLY A 125 -11.84 -2.49 -7.65
CA GLY A 125 -10.87 -2.71 -6.55
C GLY A 125 -10.82 -1.58 -5.53
N GLY A 126 -11.01 -0.32 -5.96
CA GLY A 126 -10.77 0.88 -5.15
C GLY A 126 -11.60 0.96 -3.88
N CYS A 127 -12.86 0.58 -3.94
CA CYS A 127 -13.76 0.67 -2.78
C CYS A 127 -13.76 -0.59 -1.89
N ILE A 128 -13.17 -1.71 -2.33
CA ILE A 128 -13.22 -2.99 -1.59
C ILE A 128 -12.59 -2.85 -0.20
N LEU A 129 -11.38 -2.30 -0.12
CA LEU A 129 -10.65 -2.22 1.15
C LEU A 129 -11.27 -1.22 2.15
N PRO A 130 -11.68 0.01 1.77
CA PRO A 130 -12.37 0.91 2.69
C PRO A 130 -13.73 0.37 3.15
N LEU A 131 -14.49 -0.29 2.28
CA LEU A 131 -15.74 -0.94 2.66
C LEU A 131 -15.50 -2.08 3.66
N CYS A 132 -14.47 -2.91 3.42
CA CYS A 132 -14.03 -3.93 4.38
C CYS A 132 -13.77 -3.32 5.75
N GLN A 133 -13.01 -2.22 5.82
CA GLN A 133 -12.73 -1.51 7.07
C GLN A 133 -14.00 -1.04 7.77
N ALA A 134 -14.90 -0.40 7.03
CA ALA A 134 -16.17 0.09 7.57
C ALA A 134 -17.06 -1.04 8.09
N MET A 135 -17.18 -2.13 7.33
CA MET A 135 -18.00 -3.29 7.70
C MET A 135 -17.42 -4.05 8.90
N LEU A 136 -16.09 -4.19 9.00
CA LEU A 136 -15.44 -4.80 10.18
C LEU A 136 -15.68 -3.98 11.46
N LEU A 137 -15.67 -2.65 11.37
CA LEU A 137 -16.01 -1.78 12.50
C LEU A 137 -17.47 -1.90 12.93
N ASP A 138 -18.38 -2.15 11.99
CA ASP A 138 -19.80 -2.40 12.29
C ASP A 138 -20.01 -3.79 12.95
N ILE A 139 -19.30 -4.82 12.49
CA ILE A 139 -19.38 -6.18 13.05
C ILE A 139 -18.82 -6.23 14.47
N PHE A 140 -17.78 -5.47 14.77
CA PHE A 140 -17.11 -5.45 16.07
C PHE A 140 -17.13 -4.07 16.75
N PRO A 141 -18.28 -3.48 17.08
CA PRO A 141 -18.38 -2.12 17.60
C PRO A 141 -17.66 -1.95 18.95
N ASN A 142 -17.69 -2.99 19.79
CA ASN A 142 -17.06 -3.01 21.11
C ASN A 142 -15.59 -3.47 21.09
N LYS A 143 -15.09 -3.99 19.95
CA LYS A 143 -13.74 -4.53 19.78
C LYS A 143 -13.03 -3.88 18.60
N LYS A 144 -13.02 -2.53 18.53
CA LYS A 144 -12.44 -1.78 17.40
C LYS A 144 -10.98 -2.16 17.12
N GLY A 145 -10.18 -2.45 18.15
CA GLY A 145 -8.78 -2.91 17.99
C GLY A 145 -8.70 -4.23 17.23
N PHE A 146 -9.56 -5.20 17.55
CA PHE A 146 -9.62 -6.48 16.85
C PHE A 146 -10.09 -6.31 15.40
N ALA A 147 -11.11 -5.47 15.14
CA ALA A 147 -11.53 -5.12 13.80
C ALA A 147 -10.39 -4.53 12.97
N MET A 148 -9.59 -3.63 13.57
CA MET A 148 -8.44 -3.02 12.90
C MET A 148 -7.28 -4.00 12.70
N ALA A 149 -7.09 -4.98 13.57
CA ALA A 149 -6.13 -6.05 13.37
C ALA A 149 -6.51 -6.91 12.14
N LEU A 150 -7.77 -7.31 12.02
CA LEU A 150 -8.28 -8.04 10.85
C LEU A 150 -8.15 -7.21 9.56
N TYR A 151 -8.49 -5.92 9.60
CA TYR A 151 -8.25 -5.01 8.48
C TYR A 151 -6.77 -4.93 8.12
N GLY A 152 -5.90 -4.85 9.13
CA GLY A 152 -4.45 -4.82 8.96
C GLY A 152 -3.91 -6.06 8.24
N VAL A 153 -4.49 -7.23 8.49
CA VAL A 153 -4.16 -8.47 7.76
C VAL A 153 -4.37 -8.27 6.25
N ALA A 154 -5.51 -7.75 5.82
CA ALA A 154 -5.73 -7.47 4.41
C ALA A 154 -4.78 -6.37 3.91
N ALA A 155 -4.70 -5.24 4.60
CA ALA A 155 -4.00 -4.05 4.13
C ALA A 155 -2.47 -4.19 4.09
N MET A 156 -1.89 -5.03 4.97
CA MET A 156 -0.44 -5.11 5.14
C MET A 156 0.16 -6.46 4.72
N PHE A 157 -0.50 -7.58 5.04
CA PHE A 157 -0.03 -8.90 4.61
C PHE A 157 -0.17 -9.11 3.11
N ALA A 158 -1.31 -8.71 2.51
CA ALA A 158 -1.58 -8.99 1.11
C ALA A 158 -0.56 -8.38 0.13
N PRO A 159 -0.14 -7.09 0.27
CA PRO A 159 0.91 -6.54 -0.58
C PRO A 159 2.27 -7.24 -0.44
N LEU A 160 2.56 -7.78 0.74
CA LEU A 160 3.81 -8.52 1.00
C LEU A 160 3.78 -9.92 0.39
N ALA A 161 2.62 -10.58 0.39
CA ALA A 161 2.44 -11.92 -0.16
C ALA A 161 2.30 -11.92 -1.70
N GLY A 162 1.80 -10.81 -2.28
CA GLY A 162 1.54 -10.70 -3.71
C GLY A 162 2.73 -11.01 -4.61
N PRO A 163 3.93 -10.47 -4.38
CA PRO A 163 5.10 -10.77 -5.19
C PRO A 163 5.47 -12.25 -5.22
N PHE A 164 5.31 -12.96 -4.10
CA PHE A 164 5.53 -14.41 -4.05
C PHE A 164 4.53 -15.15 -4.93
N PHE A 165 3.23 -14.90 -4.76
CA PHE A 165 2.20 -15.54 -5.57
C PHE A 165 2.33 -15.17 -7.06
N GLY A 166 2.60 -13.90 -7.37
CA GLY A 166 2.80 -13.42 -8.73
C GLY A 166 3.99 -14.09 -9.41
N GLY A 167 5.14 -14.17 -8.73
CA GLY A 167 6.34 -14.85 -9.22
C GLY A 167 6.09 -16.35 -9.43
N TYR A 168 5.54 -17.04 -8.42
CA TYR A 168 5.24 -18.47 -8.52
C TYR A 168 4.30 -18.82 -9.68
N LEU A 169 3.22 -18.05 -9.86
CA LEU A 169 2.26 -18.27 -10.94
C LEU A 169 2.88 -18.00 -12.31
N THR A 170 3.69 -16.95 -12.41
CA THR A 170 4.31 -16.55 -13.67
C THR A 170 5.42 -17.51 -14.10
N ASP A 171 6.24 -17.97 -13.16
CA ASP A 171 7.38 -18.85 -13.45
C ASP A 171 6.93 -20.28 -13.78
N ASN A 172 5.87 -20.80 -13.13
CA ASN A 172 5.41 -22.17 -13.34
C ASN A 172 4.36 -22.32 -14.45
N TRP A 173 3.59 -21.26 -14.73
CA TRP A 173 2.53 -21.30 -15.75
C TRP A 173 2.64 -20.12 -16.71
N SER A 174 2.01 -18.98 -16.40
CA SER A 174 2.11 -17.76 -17.20
C SER A 174 1.59 -16.55 -16.41
N TRP A 175 1.91 -15.33 -16.88
CA TRP A 175 1.45 -14.09 -16.24
C TRP A 175 -0.08 -13.98 -16.18
N GLN A 176 -0.82 -14.57 -17.12
CA GLN A 176 -2.29 -14.56 -17.16
C GLN A 176 -2.91 -15.23 -15.94
N TRP A 177 -2.22 -16.21 -15.34
CA TRP A 177 -2.72 -16.92 -14.16
C TRP A 177 -2.92 -16.02 -12.95
N VAL A 178 -2.20 -14.90 -12.88
CA VAL A 178 -2.43 -13.88 -11.85
C VAL A 178 -3.87 -13.33 -11.92
N PHE A 179 -4.47 -13.28 -13.11
CA PHE A 179 -5.85 -12.84 -13.31
C PHE A 179 -6.84 -14.02 -13.25
N ILE A 180 -6.47 -15.20 -13.77
CA ILE A 180 -7.33 -16.40 -13.77
C ILE A 180 -7.75 -16.78 -12.36
N VAL A 181 -6.81 -16.83 -11.42
CA VAL A 181 -7.06 -17.21 -10.01
C VAL A 181 -8.05 -16.26 -9.31
N ASN A 182 -8.10 -15.01 -9.73
CA ASN A 182 -9.04 -14.04 -9.15
C ASN A 182 -10.50 -14.38 -9.45
N ILE A 183 -10.82 -14.96 -10.62
CA ILE A 183 -12.21 -15.18 -11.05
C ILE A 183 -12.93 -16.17 -10.12
N PRO A 184 -12.45 -17.42 -9.91
CA PRO A 184 -13.14 -18.37 -9.03
C PRO A 184 -13.21 -17.86 -7.59
N LEU A 185 -12.18 -17.18 -7.09
CA LEU A 185 -12.17 -16.63 -5.74
C LEU A 185 -13.16 -15.47 -5.58
N CYS A 186 -13.35 -14.62 -6.60
CA CYS A 186 -14.38 -13.60 -6.62
C CYS A 186 -15.78 -14.22 -6.62
N LEU A 187 -16.03 -15.25 -7.43
CA LEU A 187 -17.33 -15.94 -7.48
C LEU A 187 -17.68 -16.58 -6.13
N ILE A 188 -16.70 -17.23 -5.49
CA ILE A 188 -16.85 -17.77 -4.12
C ILE A 188 -17.18 -16.64 -3.14
N SER A 189 -16.44 -15.52 -3.20
CA SER A 189 -16.67 -14.35 -2.34
C SER A 189 -18.08 -13.78 -2.53
N ILE A 190 -18.54 -13.63 -3.76
CA ILE A 190 -19.91 -13.14 -4.07
C ILE A 190 -20.97 -14.07 -3.47
N ALA A 191 -20.81 -15.39 -3.65
CA ALA A 191 -21.71 -16.38 -3.07
C ALA A 191 -21.74 -16.30 -1.54
N LEU A 192 -20.57 -16.31 -0.89
CA LEU A 192 -20.47 -16.25 0.56
C LEU A 192 -21.07 -14.96 1.13
N ILE A 193 -20.79 -13.80 0.52
CA ILE A 193 -21.34 -12.51 0.98
C ILE A 193 -22.87 -12.49 0.81
N LYS A 194 -23.37 -12.98 -0.32
CA LYS A 194 -24.81 -13.00 -0.58
C LYS A 194 -25.57 -13.80 0.46
N PHE A 195 -25.04 -14.95 0.89
CA PHE A 195 -25.71 -15.88 1.81
C PHE A 195 -25.41 -15.63 3.30
N LEU A 196 -24.19 -15.20 3.65
CA LEU A 196 -23.73 -15.14 5.04
C LEU A 196 -23.77 -13.73 5.65
N ILE A 197 -23.69 -12.68 4.83
CA ILE A 197 -23.77 -11.31 5.35
C ILE A 197 -25.24 -10.87 5.38
N PRO A 198 -25.74 -10.34 6.53
CA PRO A 198 -27.10 -9.81 6.63
C PRO A 198 -27.34 -8.67 5.62
N LYS A 199 -28.58 -8.46 5.21
CA LYS A 199 -28.93 -7.27 4.43
C LYS A 199 -28.76 -6.03 5.29
N ASP A 200 -28.29 -4.95 4.67
CA ASP A 200 -28.23 -3.66 5.33
C ASP A 200 -29.66 -3.26 5.79
N GLU A 201 -29.75 -2.63 6.95
CA GLU A 201 -31.01 -2.00 7.35
C GLU A 201 -31.34 -0.90 6.33
N PRO A 202 -32.62 -0.78 5.94
CA PRO A 202 -33.02 0.25 4.98
C PRO A 202 -32.65 1.61 5.55
N VAL A 203 -31.85 2.38 4.81
CA VAL A 203 -31.52 3.75 5.18
C VAL A 203 -32.84 4.51 5.28
N LYS A 204 -33.25 4.86 6.51
CA LYS A 204 -34.56 5.51 6.82
C LYS A 204 -34.75 6.85 6.14
N GLU A 205 -33.67 7.49 5.70
CA GLU A 205 -33.71 8.65 4.81
C GLU A 205 -33.48 8.19 3.36
N LYS A 206 -34.47 8.43 2.49
CA LYS A 206 -34.28 8.37 1.05
C LYS A 206 -33.15 9.33 0.71
N TYR A 207 -31.95 8.78 0.48
CA TYR A 207 -30.77 9.55 0.09
C TYR A 207 -30.94 10.00 -1.38
N ASN A 208 -31.92 10.88 -1.58
CA ASN A 208 -32.27 11.43 -2.90
C ASN A 208 -31.38 12.66 -3.19
N LYS A 209 -30.07 12.53 -2.95
CA LYS A 209 -29.12 13.61 -3.17
C LYS A 209 -28.43 13.41 -4.49
N LYS A 210 -28.39 14.46 -5.32
CA LYS A 210 -27.68 14.42 -6.61
C LYS A 210 -26.22 14.10 -6.37
N PHE A 211 -25.67 13.20 -7.19
CA PHE A 211 -24.25 12.89 -7.19
C PHE A 211 -23.45 14.14 -7.55
N ASP A 212 -22.43 14.47 -6.77
CA ASP A 212 -21.55 15.60 -7.04
C ASP A 212 -20.53 15.25 -8.13
N ILE A 213 -20.97 15.42 -9.38
CA ILE A 213 -20.13 15.14 -10.56
C ILE A 213 -18.91 16.08 -10.59
N ILE A 214 -19.07 17.33 -10.13
CA ILE A 214 -18.01 18.36 -10.19
C ILE A 214 -16.92 18.00 -9.16
N GLY A 215 -17.29 17.71 -7.91
CA GLY A 215 -16.36 17.26 -6.89
C GLY A 215 -15.65 15.96 -7.29
N PHE A 216 -16.39 15.00 -7.88
CA PHE A 216 -15.81 13.76 -8.38
C PHE A 216 -14.79 14.00 -9.51
N ALA A 217 -15.13 14.83 -10.49
CA ALA A 217 -14.22 15.17 -11.57
C ALA A 217 -12.96 15.88 -11.04
N GLY A 218 -13.13 16.80 -10.08
CA GLY A 218 -12.02 17.49 -9.43
C GLY A 218 -11.04 16.53 -8.77
N ILE A 219 -11.51 15.61 -7.93
CA ILE A 219 -10.63 14.63 -7.27
C ILE A 219 -10.04 13.62 -8.27
N ALA A 220 -10.80 13.22 -9.29
CA ALA A 220 -10.33 12.30 -10.32
C ALA A 220 -9.15 12.89 -11.10
N VAL A 221 -9.26 14.15 -11.53
CA VAL A 221 -8.17 14.85 -12.22
C VAL A 221 -6.99 15.07 -11.27
N ALA A 222 -7.24 15.51 -10.04
CA ALA A 222 -6.20 15.73 -9.05
C ALA A 222 -5.36 14.45 -8.79
N MET A 223 -6.02 13.33 -8.50
CA MET A 223 -5.38 12.04 -8.22
C MET A 223 -4.71 11.45 -9.47
N GLY A 224 -5.38 11.51 -10.62
CA GLY A 224 -4.83 11.02 -11.88
C GLY A 224 -3.55 11.74 -12.27
N CYS A 225 -3.57 13.07 -12.27
CA CYS A 225 -2.39 13.89 -12.57
C CYS A 225 -1.28 13.67 -11.55
N MET A 226 -1.59 13.65 -10.24
CA MET A 226 -0.61 13.36 -9.20
C MET A 226 0.07 12.01 -9.42
N GLN A 227 -0.69 10.96 -9.69
CA GLN A 227 -0.15 9.62 -9.89
C GLN A 227 0.76 9.55 -11.12
N ILE A 228 0.38 10.22 -12.22
CA ILE A 228 1.21 10.32 -13.43
C ILE A 228 2.53 11.02 -13.12
N VAL A 229 2.49 12.14 -12.39
CA VAL A 229 3.70 12.88 -12.00
C VAL A 229 4.62 12.02 -11.13
N LEU A 230 4.07 11.32 -10.15
CA LEU A 230 4.85 10.47 -9.25
C LEU A 230 5.44 9.23 -9.95
N ASP A 231 4.74 8.68 -10.93
CA ASP A 231 5.19 7.50 -11.69
C ASP A 231 6.25 7.87 -12.76
N LYS A 232 6.05 8.99 -13.45
CA LYS A 232 6.91 9.41 -14.57
C LYS A 232 7.99 10.44 -14.20
N GLY A 233 7.88 11.05 -13.01
CA GLY A 233 8.74 12.15 -12.59
C GLY A 233 10.23 11.82 -12.70
N GLU A 234 10.68 10.70 -12.14
CA GLU A 234 12.09 10.31 -12.19
C GLU A 234 12.56 10.00 -13.62
N GLN A 235 11.71 9.36 -14.42
CA GLN A 235 12.04 9.04 -15.83
C GLN A 235 12.30 10.28 -16.67
N PHE A 236 11.61 11.39 -16.39
CA PHE A 236 11.66 12.63 -17.15
C PHE A 236 12.38 13.77 -16.40
N ASN A 237 13.24 13.44 -15.43
CA ASN A 237 13.96 14.42 -14.61
C ASN A 237 13.05 15.46 -13.92
N TRP A 238 11.86 15.03 -13.50
CA TRP A 238 10.92 15.87 -12.74
C TRP A 238 10.61 17.20 -13.46
N PHE A 239 10.83 18.30 -12.78
CA PHE A 239 10.45 19.64 -13.24
C PHE A 239 11.36 20.23 -14.35
N ASP A 240 12.39 19.53 -14.79
CA ASP A 240 13.18 19.91 -15.96
C ASP A 240 12.38 19.73 -17.25
N THR A 241 11.32 18.90 -17.21
CA THR A 241 10.47 18.62 -18.37
C THR A 241 9.15 19.41 -18.30
N PRO A 242 8.86 20.31 -19.27
CA PRO A 242 7.72 21.23 -19.21
C PRO A 242 6.35 20.57 -19.01
N TRP A 243 6.09 19.42 -19.65
CA TRP A 243 4.78 18.76 -19.50
C TRP A 243 4.53 18.24 -18.09
N ILE A 244 5.58 17.81 -17.35
CA ILE A 244 5.45 17.41 -15.93
C ILE A 244 5.08 18.62 -15.07
N CYS A 245 5.66 19.80 -15.34
CA CYS A 245 5.29 21.04 -14.66
C CYS A 245 3.81 21.37 -14.86
N TRP A 246 3.30 21.24 -16.10
CA TRP A 246 1.89 21.49 -16.39
C TRP A 246 0.98 20.48 -15.69
N VAL A 247 1.28 19.18 -15.77
CA VAL A 247 0.48 18.14 -15.09
C VAL A 247 0.50 18.32 -13.56
N THR A 248 1.66 18.73 -12.99
CA THR A 248 1.76 19.05 -11.57
C THR A 248 0.90 20.28 -11.21
N GLY A 249 0.94 21.32 -12.02
CA GLY A 249 0.09 22.51 -11.84
C GLY A 249 -1.40 22.17 -11.90
N ILE A 250 -1.82 21.36 -12.86
CA ILE A 250 -3.20 20.87 -12.98
C ILE A 250 -3.58 20.05 -11.74
N SER A 251 -2.71 19.17 -11.26
CA SER A 251 -2.96 18.36 -10.07
C SER A 251 -3.18 19.23 -8.84
N ILE A 252 -2.26 20.17 -8.56
CA ILE A 252 -2.36 21.07 -7.40
C ILE A 252 -3.61 21.94 -7.49
N PHE A 253 -3.87 22.55 -8.66
CA PHE A 253 -5.07 23.35 -8.87
C PHE A 253 -6.35 22.53 -8.63
N SER A 254 -6.41 21.31 -9.16
CA SER A 254 -7.57 20.43 -8.99
C SER A 254 -7.75 19.98 -7.53
N PHE A 255 -6.68 19.76 -6.76
CA PHE A 255 -6.78 19.50 -5.31
C PHE A 255 -7.32 20.70 -4.55
N ILE A 256 -6.84 21.92 -4.85
CA ILE A 256 -7.32 23.15 -4.22
C ILE A 256 -8.79 23.39 -4.58
N PHE A 257 -9.13 23.25 -5.87
CA PHE A 257 -10.51 23.37 -6.34
C PHE A 257 -11.43 22.38 -5.64
N PHE A 258 -11.04 21.10 -5.60
CA PHE A 258 -11.77 20.05 -4.92
C PHE A 258 -11.97 20.36 -3.43
N TYR A 259 -10.92 20.81 -2.72
CA TYR A 259 -10.99 21.14 -1.32
C TYR A 259 -11.98 22.28 -1.04
N VAL A 260 -11.93 23.37 -1.83
CA VAL A 260 -12.84 24.51 -1.70
C VAL A 260 -14.28 24.11 -2.03
N TRP A 261 -14.45 23.36 -3.12
CA TRP A 261 -15.76 22.86 -3.57
C TRP A 261 -16.44 21.98 -2.50
N GLU A 262 -15.73 21.03 -1.93
CA GLU A 262 -16.26 20.10 -0.90
C GLU A 262 -16.60 20.81 0.43
N LEU A 263 -15.96 21.94 0.73
CA LEU A 263 -16.31 22.74 1.92
C LEU A 263 -17.61 23.53 1.72
N GLU A 264 -17.90 23.99 0.51
CA GLU A 264 -19.06 24.84 0.20
C GLU A 264 -20.27 24.00 -0.22
N TYR A 265 -20.05 22.88 -0.90
CA TYR A 265 -21.14 22.07 -1.43
C TYR A 265 -21.95 21.41 -0.31
N LYS A 266 -23.29 21.46 -0.47
CA LYS A 266 -24.23 21.00 0.57
C LYS A 266 -24.20 19.47 0.76
N TYR A 267 -23.83 18.72 -0.28
CA TYR A 267 -23.87 17.26 -0.32
C TYR A 267 -22.56 16.69 -0.88
N PRO A 268 -21.44 16.92 -0.18
CA PRO A 268 -20.12 16.54 -0.66
C PRO A 268 -19.99 15.01 -0.84
N ILE A 269 -19.15 14.59 -1.81
CA ILE A 269 -18.79 13.18 -1.98
C ILE A 269 -17.97 12.71 -0.79
N ILE A 270 -17.07 13.59 -0.32
CA ILE A 270 -16.22 13.33 0.84
C ILE A 270 -16.56 14.34 1.91
N ASP A 271 -16.99 13.89 3.07
CA ASP A 271 -17.13 14.79 4.22
C ASP A 271 -15.73 15.09 4.80
N ILE A 272 -15.01 16.04 4.19
CA ILE A 272 -13.69 16.53 4.67
C ILE A 272 -13.78 17.04 6.12
N ARG A 273 -14.99 17.43 6.57
CA ARG A 273 -15.24 17.89 7.94
C ARG A 273 -14.94 16.82 8.98
N VAL A 274 -14.79 15.54 8.58
CA VAL A 274 -14.32 14.46 9.46
C VAL A 274 -12.92 14.76 10.02
N PHE A 275 -12.06 15.49 9.29
CA PHE A 275 -10.75 15.94 9.80
C PHE A 275 -10.83 16.99 10.92
N LYS A 276 -12.00 17.56 11.22
CA LYS A 276 -12.18 18.38 12.42
C LYS A 276 -12.03 17.55 13.71
N ASP A 277 -12.25 16.24 13.64
CA ASP A 277 -11.90 15.34 14.74
C ASP A 277 -10.38 15.18 14.84
N LYS A 278 -9.81 15.71 15.93
CA LYS A 278 -8.37 15.73 16.16
C LYS A 278 -7.77 14.33 16.23
N ASN A 279 -8.50 13.36 16.80
CA ASN A 279 -8.01 11.99 16.87
C ASN A 279 -7.94 11.35 15.48
N PHE A 280 -8.94 11.60 14.64
CA PHE A 280 -8.93 11.13 13.28
C PHE A 280 -7.80 11.76 12.47
N LEU A 281 -7.63 13.08 12.55
CA LEU A 281 -6.57 13.81 11.85
C LEU A 281 -5.17 13.29 12.23
N TYR A 282 -4.83 13.37 13.53
CA TYR A 282 -3.51 12.95 13.99
C TYR A 282 -3.28 11.45 13.82
N GLY A 283 -4.30 10.64 14.10
CA GLY A 283 -4.22 9.20 13.95
C GLY A 283 -4.00 8.77 12.50
N THR A 284 -4.71 9.39 11.54
CA THR A 284 -4.51 9.16 10.10
C THR A 284 -3.12 9.60 9.65
N SER A 285 -2.65 10.78 10.09
CA SER A 285 -1.31 11.27 9.74
C SER A 285 -0.21 10.34 10.27
N ILE A 286 -0.29 9.91 11.52
CA ILE A 286 0.68 9.00 12.12
C ILE A 286 0.63 7.61 11.47
N SER A 287 -0.58 7.09 11.20
CA SER A 287 -0.76 5.82 10.47
C SER A 287 -0.15 5.89 9.06
N SER A 288 -0.18 7.06 8.43
CA SER A 288 0.43 7.26 7.10
C SER A 288 1.94 7.15 7.13
N ILE A 289 2.60 7.55 8.23
CA ILE A 289 4.05 7.38 8.38
C ILE A 289 4.42 5.90 8.49
N ILE A 290 3.60 5.08 9.14
CA ILE A 290 3.78 3.62 9.12
C ILE A 290 3.75 3.10 7.67
N ASN A 291 2.86 3.63 6.83
CA ASN A 291 2.80 3.24 5.41
C ASN A 291 4.04 3.72 4.65
N ILE A 292 4.58 4.92 4.92
CA ILE A 292 5.85 5.37 4.34
C ILE A 292 6.95 4.35 4.65
N LEU A 293 7.13 3.99 5.91
CA LEU A 293 8.16 3.04 6.34
C LEU A 293 7.96 1.67 5.69
N LEU A 294 6.72 1.18 5.66
CA LEU A 294 6.38 -0.13 5.10
C LEU A 294 6.64 -0.19 3.58
N TYR A 295 6.09 0.77 2.82
CA TYR A 295 6.14 0.73 1.35
C TYR A 295 7.48 1.18 0.79
N SER A 296 8.19 2.13 1.43
CA SER A 296 9.57 2.44 1.05
C SER A 296 10.48 1.23 1.24
N THR A 297 10.39 0.53 2.37
CA THR A 297 11.22 -0.67 2.59
C THR A 297 10.77 -1.86 1.73
N LEU A 298 9.49 -1.95 1.35
CA LEU A 298 9.00 -2.95 0.40
C LEU A 298 9.63 -2.78 -1.00
N LEU A 299 9.93 -1.55 -1.39
CA LEU A 299 10.64 -1.21 -2.62
C LEU A 299 12.16 -1.35 -2.46
N LEU A 300 12.73 -0.74 -1.41
CA LEU A 300 14.17 -0.60 -1.24
C LEU A 300 14.89 -1.92 -0.97
N VAL A 301 14.30 -2.83 -0.19
CA VAL A 301 14.98 -4.07 0.20
C VAL A 301 15.17 -5.03 -0.97
N PRO A 302 14.17 -5.31 -1.83
CA PRO A 302 14.39 -6.08 -3.05
C PRO A 302 15.36 -5.38 -4.01
N LEU A 303 15.24 -4.05 -4.15
CA LEU A 303 16.14 -3.28 -5.02
C LEU A 303 17.60 -3.37 -4.54
N PHE A 304 17.85 -3.27 -3.22
CA PHE A 304 19.15 -3.47 -2.60
C PHE A 304 19.71 -4.88 -2.90
N SER A 305 18.92 -5.91 -2.64
CA SER A 305 19.35 -7.30 -2.81
C SER A 305 19.66 -7.66 -4.26
N GLN A 306 18.90 -7.12 -5.22
CA GLN A 306 19.12 -7.36 -6.65
C GLN A 306 20.28 -6.53 -7.21
N SER A 307 20.33 -5.22 -6.89
CA SER A 307 21.28 -4.30 -7.52
C SER A 307 22.68 -4.32 -6.91
N LEU A 308 22.82 -4.61 -5.61
CA LEU A 308 24.11 -4.60 -4.90
C LEU A 308 24.66 -5.99 -4.61
N ILE A 309 23.80 -6.94 -4.23
CA ILE A 309 24.22 -8.30 -3.89
C ILE A 309 24.14 -9.22 -5.09
N GLY A 310 23.23 -8.92 -6.06
CA GLY A 310 23.07 -9.70 -7.27
C GLY A 310 22.10 -10.88 -7.12
N TYR A 311 21.16 -10.83 -6.17
CA TYR A 311 20.13 -11.85 -6.03
C TYR A 311 19.18 -11.85 -7.23
N SER A 312 18.68 -13.03 -7.59
CA SER A 312 17.63 -13.14 -8.58
C SER A 312 16.31 -12.52 -8.06
N PRO A 313 15.41 -12.09 -8.94
CA PRO A 313 14.09 -11.57 -8.54
C PRO A 313 13.31 -12.54 -7.65
N SER A 314 13.34 -13.85 -7.95
CA SER A 314 12.72 -14.89 -7.14
C SER A 314 13.32 -15.00 -5.74
N ALA A 315 14.66 -14.96 -5.62
CA ALA A 315 15.35 -14.97 -4.33
C ALA A 315 15.00 -13.71 -3.51
N SER A 316 14.94 -12.55 -4.16
CA SER A 316 14.52 -11.29 -3.51
C SER A 316 13.05 -11.33 -3.04
N GLY A 317 12.16 -11.99 -3.81
CA GLY A 317 10.78 -12.24 -3.40
C GLY A 317 10.70 -13.17 -2.19
N LEU A 318 11.53 -14.21 -2.14
CA LEU A 318 11.60 -15.13 -1.02
C LEU A 318 12.05 -14.44 0.30
N LEU A 319 12.91 -13.42 0.22
CA LEU A 319 13.27 -12.58 1.37
C LEU A 319 12.07 -11.89 2.03
N MET A 320 10.99 -11.65 1.27
CA MET A 320 9.80 -10.96 1.77
C MET A 320 8.81 -11.87 2.48
N LEU A 321 8.84 -13.20 2.27
CA LEU A 321 7.90 -14.14 2.88
C LEU A 321 7.95 -14.17 4.41
N PRO A 322 9.12 -14.31 5.06
CA PRO A 322 9.20 -14.31 6.53
C PRO A 322 8.65 -13.00 7.12
N ARG A 323 8.91 -11.87 6.46
CA ARG A 323 8.36 -10.55 6.81
C ARG A 323 6.83 -10.55 6.78
N ALA A 324 6.21 -11.14 5.73
CA ALA A 324 4.76 -11.22 5.61
C ALA A 324 4.14 -12.05 6.73
N MET A 325 4.77 -13.17 7.11
CA MET A 325 4.32 -14.03 8.21
C MET A 325 4.37 -13.31 9.57
N VAL A 326 5.47 -12.62 9.87
CA VAL A 326 5.57 -11.82 11.11
C VAL A 326 4.52 -10.72 11.15
N CYS A 327 4.24 -10.07 10.00
CA CYS A 327 3.19 -9.07 9.90
C CYS A 327 1.80 -9.69 10.20
N LEU A 328 1.48 -10.83 9.59
CA LEU A 328 0.21 -11.53 9.78
C LEU A 328 -0.03 -11.90 11.25
N PHE A 329 0.88 -12.65 11.84
CA PHE A 329 0.75 -13.10 13.24
C PHE A 329 0.85 -11.94 14.22
N GLY A 330 1.74 -10.99 13.96
CA GLY A 330 1.90 -9.80 14.79
C GLY A 330 0.62 -8.95 14.86
N LEU A 331 -0.05 -8.72 13.74
CA LEU A 331 -1.31 -7.97 13.70
C LEU A 331 -2.43 -8.67 14.50
N LEU A 332 -2.54 -10.00 14.38
CA LEU A 332 -3.55 -10.78 15.10
C LEU A 332 -3.30 -10.74 16.61
N ILE A 333 -2.05 -10.94 17.04
CA ILE A 333 -1.64 -10.90 18.45
C ILE A 333 -1.86 -9.49 19.02
N MET A 334 -1.48 -8.44 18.28
CA MET A 334 -1.65 -7.06 18.72
C MET A 334 -3.14 -6.66 18.83
N GLY A 335 -4.03 -7.28 18.07
CA GLY A 335 -5.47 -7.09 18.21
C GLY A 335 -6.00 -7.45 19.61
N GLU A 336 -5.39 -8.42 20.30
CA GLU A 336 -5.72 -8.77 21.69
C GLU A 336 -4.93 -7.93 22.70
N ILE A 337 -3.63 -7.73 22.47
CA ILE A 337 -2.76 -6.94 23.40
C ILE A 337 -3.21 -5.48 23.50
N ALA A 338 -3.69 -4.89 22.41
CA ALA A 338 -4.21 -3.51 22.38
C ALA A 338 -5.43 -3.27 23.30
N LYS A 339 -6.03 -4.34 23.85
CA LYS A 339 -7.09 -4.23 24.87
C LYS A 339 -6.54 -4.06 26.28
N LEU A 340 -5.31 -4.55 26.53
CA LEU A 340 -4.69 -4.64 27.83
C LEU A 340 -3.75 -3.46 28.12
N VAL A 341 -3.10 -2.93 27.09
CA VAL A 341 -2.06 -1.91 27.20
C VAL A 341 -2.54 -0.60 26.58
N GLU A 342 -2.02 0.50 27.04
CA GLU A 342 -2.32 1.84 26.51
C GLU A 342 -1.88 1.94 25.05
N ASN A 343 -2.83 2.30 24.16
CA ASN A 343 -2.62 2.35 22.72
C ASN A 343 -1.50 3.33 22.30
N ARG A 344 -1.32 4.45 23.01
CA ARG A 344 -0.23 5.40 22.73
C ARG A 344 1.13 4.78 23.00
N LEU A 345 1.27 4.07 24.14
CA LEU A 345 2.52 3.42 24.52
C LEU A 345 2.89 2.32 23.52
N LEU A 346 1.93 1.49 23.14
CA LEU A 346 2.16 0.45 22.11
C LEU A 346 2.60 1.06 20.79
N THR A 347 1.95 2.14 20.35
CA THR A 347 2.33 2.83 19.12
C THR A 347 3.76 3.38 19.21
N ALA A 348 4.14 3.99 20.34
CA ALA A 348 5.50 4.49 20.56
C ALA A 348 6.55 3.38 20.52
N ILE A 349 6.29 2.27 21.21
CA ILE A 349 7.16 1.07 21.19
C ILE A 349 7.32 0.57 19.75
N GLY A 350 6.22 0.49 18.97
CA GLY A 350 6.27 0.08 17.59
C GLY A 350 7.15 0.99 16.72
N PHE A 351 7.07 2.32 16.89
CA PHE A 351 7.95 3.26 16.19
C PHE A 351 9.42 3.14 16.59
N ILE A 352 9.74 2.90 17.87
CA ILE A 352 11.11 2.62 18.33
C ILE A 352 11.66 1.35 17.66
N ILE A 353 10.87 0.29 17.60
CA ILE A 353 11.24 -0.97 16.94
C ILE A 353 11.49 -0.75 15.45
N MET A 354 10.61 0.00 14.77
CA MET A 354 10.77 0.33 13.35
C MET A 354 12.02 1.18 13.10
N ALA A 355 12.31 2.16 13.96
CA ALA A 355 13.52 2.98 13.87
C ALA A 355 14.79 2.13 14.01
N ALA A 356 14.84 1.23 15.01
CA ALA A 356 15.95 0.31 15.19
C ALA A 356 16.14 -0.61 13.97
N ALA A 357 15.04 -1.13 13.40
CA ALA A 357 15.09 -1.96 12.21
C ALA A 357 15.62 -1.21 10.98
N CYS A 358 15.14 0.02 10.74
CA CYS A 358 15.64 0.86 9.64
C CYS A 358 17.13 1.23 9.84
N PHE A 359 17.54 1.48 11.08
CA PHE A 359 18.96 1.70 11.39
C PHE A 359 19.80 0.44 11.12
N MET A 360 19.32 -0.75 11.50
CA MET A 360 20.00 -2.01 11.15
C MET A 360 20.10 -2.21 9.62
N LEU A 361 19.07 -1.82 8.85
CA LEU A 361 19.10 -1.86 7.38
C LEU A 361 20.12 -0.87 6.81
N SER A 362 20.33 0.29 7.42
CA SER A 362 21.35 1.24 6.96
C SER A 362 22.77 0.68 7.14
N CYS A 363 23.02 -0.17 8.14
CA CYS A 363 24.32 -0.78 8.38
C CYS A 363 24.66 -1.96 7.43
N LEU A 364 23.79 -2.30 6.45
CA LEU A 364 24.07 -3.36 5.49
C LEU A 364 25.20 -2.96 4.53
N ASN A 365 25.97 -3.97 4.10
CA ASN A 365 27.05 -3.82 3.14
C ASN A 365 26.85 -4.72 1.92
N THR A 366 27.72 -4.63 0.93
CA THR A 366 27.65 -5.41 -0.32
C THR A 366 27.92 -6.91 -0.14
N THR A 367 28.44 -7.32 1.02
CA THR A 367 28.73 -8.72 1.39
C THR A 367 27.70 -9.26 2.38
N ALA A 368 26.58 -8.54 2.58
CA ALA A 368 25.55 -8.93 3.54
C ALA A 368 24.96 -10.30 3.20
N SER A 369 24.86 -11.16 4.20
CA SER A 369 24.23 -12.46 4.08
C SER A 369 22.70 -12.33 4.00
N MET A 370 22.03 -13.37 3.52
CA MET A 370 20.56 -13.42 3.48
C MET A 370 19.95 -13.17 4.88
N HIS A 371 20.53 -13.72 5.92
CA HIS A 371 20.09 -13.53 7.31
C HIS A 371 20.22 -12.08 7.78
N SER A 372 21.30 -11.40 7.39
CA SER A 372 21.50 -9.97 7.74
C SER A 372 20.45 -9.05 7.15
N ILE A 373 19.80 -9.44 6.05
CA ILE A 373 18.69 -8.71 5.43
C ILE A 373 17.36 -9.13 6.06
N ILE A 374 17.15 -10.42 6.30
CA ILE A 374 15.88 -10.95 6.83
C ILE A 374 15.61 -10.41 8.23
N ILE A 375 16.58 -10.46 9.14
CA ILE A 375 16.39 -10.12 10.56
C ILE A 375 15.85 -8.68 10.73
N PRO A 376 16.45 -7.62 10.16
CA PRO A 376 15.91 -6.28 10.29
C PRO A 376 14.52 -6.14 9.67
N ASN A 377 14.23 -6.87 8.56
CA ASN A 377 12.90 -6.87 7.97
C ASN A 377 11.83 -7.50 8.85
N LEU A 378 12.17 -8.57 9.60
CA LEU A 378 11.27 -9.19 10.58
C LEU A 378 10.96 -8.21 11.71
N ILE A 379 12.03 -7.57 12.26
CA ILE A 379 11.93 -6.57 13.33
C ILE A 379 11.08 -5.38 12.86
N LEU A 380 11.27 -4.90 11.63
CA LEU A 380 10.47 -3.82 11.04
C LEU A 380 8.97 -4.19 11.02
N CYS A 381 8.63 -5.35 10.48
CA CYS A 381 7.22 -5.77 10.39
C CYS A 381 6.59 -6.08 11.74
N PHE A 382 7.36 -6.57 12.69
CA PHE A 382 6.90 -6.67 14.07
C PHE A 382 6.58 -5.28 14.63
N GLY A 383 7.47 -4.29 14.46
CA GLY A 383 7.23 -2.89 14.86
C GLY A 383 5.99 -2.29 14.17
N VAL A 384 5.82 -2.54 12.86
CA VAL A 384 4.60 -2.16 12.12
C VAL A 384 3.35 -2.76 12.77
N SER A 385 3.35 -4.04 13.11
CA SER A 385 2.20 -4.70 13.74
C SER A 385 1.88 -4.11 15.11
N VAL A 386 2.90 -3.81 15.91
CA VAL A 386 2.78 -3.21 17.25
C VAL A 386 2.20 -1.79 17.17
N ALA A 387 2.57 -0.99 16.16
CA ALA A 387 2.11 0.38 16.03
C ALA A 387 0.76 0.50 15.30
N PHE A 388 0.53 -0.29 14.25
CA PHE A 388 -0.60 -0.10 13.33
C PHE A 388 -1.97 -0.34 13.97
N VAL A 389 -2.11 -1.42 14.74
CA VAL A 389 -3.39 -1.79 15.35
C VAL A 389 -3.87 -0.72 16.34
N PRO A 390 -3.05 -0.30 17.33
CA PRO A 390 -3.49 0.70 18.29
C PRO A 390 -3.72 2.07 17.68
N ILE A 391 -2.88 2.52 16.74
CA ILE A 391 -3.07 3.83 16.10
C ILE A 391 -4.33 3.86 15.22
N SER A 392 -4.59 2.79 14.47
CA SER A 392 -5.81 2.68 13.66
C SER A 392 -7.06 2.67 14.55
N ALA A 393 -7.04 1.97 15.69
CA ALA A 393 -8.14 1.98 16.64
C ALA A 393 -8.37 3.38 17.25
N LEU A 394 -7.30 4.11 17.59
CA LEU A 394 -7.37 5.49 18.10
C LEU A 394 -7.94 6.46 17.06
N SER A 395 -7.59 6.30 15.77
CA SER A 395 -8.08 7.17 14.70
C SER A 395 -9.61 7.13 14.57
N PHE A 396 -10.23 5.96 14.78
CA PHE A 396 -11.68 5.78 14.69
C PHE A 396 -12.41 5.81 16.03
N LEU A 397 -11.70 6.13 17.14
CA LEU A 397 -12.26 6.02 18.50
C LEU A 397 -13.39 7.01 18.75
N THR A 398 -13.22 8.26 18.30
CA THR A 398 -14.11 9.40 18.59
C THR A 398 -15.20 9.59 17.54
N LEU A 399 -15.10 8.87 16.41
CA LEU A 399 -16.03 9.02 15.31
C LEU A 399 -17.38 8.32 15.57
N PRO A 400 -18.51 8.98 15.22
CA PRO A 400 -19.82 8.37 15.29
C PRO A 400 -20.00 7.28 14.20
N ALA A 401 -20.85 6.29 14.48
CA ALA A 401 -21.03 5.12 13.61
C ALA A 401 -21.50 5.49 12.18
N ASN A 402 -22.33 6.53 12.04
CA ASN A 402 -22.83 6.99 10.73
C ASN A 402 -21.76 7.62 9.82
N LYS A 403 -20.59 8.00 10.37
CA LYS A 403 -19.47 8.60 9.62
C LYS A 403 -18.32 7.63 9.36
N THR A 404 -18.41 6.38 9.82
CA THR A 404 -17.33 5.39 9.66
C THR A 404 -16.99 5.10 8.21
N ALA A 405 -17.95 5.03 7.31
CA ALA A 405 -17.71 4.76 5.89
C ALA A 405 -17.00 5.94 5.20
N ASP A 406 -17.43 7.18 5.49
CA ASP A 406 -16.77 8.40 4.97
C ASP A 406 -15.33 8.50 5.49
N ALA A 407 -15.15 8.28 6.79
CA ALA A 407 -13.85 8.29 7.43
C ALA A 407 -12.93 7.18 6.88
N ALA A 408 -13.45 5.98 6.64
CA ALA A 408 -12.67 4.89 6.07
C ALA A 408 -12.22 5.20 4.63
N GLY A 409 -13.10 5.76 3.80
CA GLY A 409 -12.78 6.22 2.45
C GLY A 409 -11.71 7.32 2.46
N LEU A 410 -11.87 8.32 3.32
CA LEU A 410 -10.92 9.43 3.47
C LEU A 410 -9.56 8.96 4.02
N HIS A 411 -9.57 8.05 5.00
CA HIS A 411 -8.35 7.42 5.52
C HIS A 411 -7.62 6.62 4.44
N ALA A 412 -8.35 5.85 3.62
CA ALA A 412 -7.78 5.07 2.53
C ALA A 412 -7.23 5.97 1.41
N LEU A 413 -7.94 7.07 1.07
CA LEU A 413 -7.46 8.07 0.12
C LEU A 413 -6.13 8.67 0.59
N PHE A 414 -6.08 9.13 1.83
CA PHE A 414 -4.88 9.74 2.40
C PHE A 414 -3.69 8.76 2.42
N LYS A 415 -3.93 7.52 2.80
CA LYS A 415 -2.92 6.44 2.74
C LYS A 415 -2.44 6.17 1.32
N ASN A 416 -3.34 6.17 0.34
CA ASN A 416 -2.98 5.95 -1.07
C ASN A 416 -2.06 7.05 -1.59
N ILE A 417 -2.40 8.32 -1.34
CA ILE A 417 -1.58 9.48 -1.67
C ILE A 417 -0.18 9.34 -1.05
N VAL A 418 -0.12 9.09 0.25
CA VAL A 418 1.14 8.97 0.99
C VAL A 418 1.97 7.76 0.50
N THR A 419 1.34 6.64 0.17
CA THR A 419 2.02 5.47 -0.39
C THR A 419 2.64 5.78 -1.75
N ALA A 420 1.90 6.47 -2.63
CA ALA A 420 2.41 6.88 -3.94
C ALA A 420 3.60 7.85 -3.82
N ILE A 421 3.50 8.85 -2.95
CA ILE A 421 4.60 9.78 -2.66
C ILE A 421 5.81 9.02 -2.08
N SER A 422 5.58 8.10 -1.16
CA SER A 422 6.63 7.32 -0.50
C SER A 422 7.44 6.47 -1.47
N THR A 423 6.78 5.73 -2.35
CA THR A 423 7.46 4.88 -3.34
C THR A 423 8.22 5.71 -4.37
N SER A 424 7.63 6.80 -4.86
CA SER A 424 8.27 7.73 -5.78
C SER A 424 9.46 8.44 -5.13
N ALA A 425 9.31 8.95 -3.91
CA ALA A 425 10.40 9.58 -3.18
C ALA A 425 11.55 8.60 -2.90
N ALA A 426 11.26 7.36 -2.51
CA ALA A 426 12.27 6.34 -2.27
C ALA A 426 13.07 6.00 -3.53
N SER A 427 12.41 5.84 -4.70
CA SER A 427 13.08 5.57 -5.97
C SER A 427 13.96 6.75 -6.42
N THR A 428 13.43 7.98 -6.34
CA THR A 428 14.17 9.21 -6.67
C THR A 428 15.37 9.41 -5.74
N PHE A 429 15.20 9.15 -4.45
CA PHE A 429 16.28 9.28 -3.46
C PHE A 429 17.46 8.35 -3.79
N ILE A 430 17.17 7.09 -4.17
CA ILE A 430 18.23 6.14 -4.59
C ILE A 430 18.88 6.57 -5.90
N ALA A 431 18.10 6.98 -6.90
CA ALA A 431 18.62 7.38 -8.20
C ALA A 431 19.52 8.61 -8.08
N ARG A 432 19.03 9.70 -7.50
CA ARG A 432 19.78 10.95 -7.33
C ARG A 432 20.89 10.84 -6.28
N GLY A 433 20.63 10.17 -5.15
CA GLY A 433 21.66 9.91 -4.14
C GLY A 433 22.82 9.13 -4.73
N GLY A 434 22.53 8.09 -5.53
CA GLY A 434 23.56 7.35 -6.26
C GLY A 434 24.41 8.24 -7.19
N GLN A 435 23.79 9.19 -7.90
CA GLN A 435 24.50 10.15 -8.77
C GLN A 435 25.39 11.10 -7.94
N VAL A 436 24.88 11.63 -6.83
CA VAL A 436 25.66 12.52 -5.94
C VAL A 436 26.88 11.79 -5.38
N TYR A 437 26.69 10.57 -4.85
CA TYR A 437 27.82 9.75 -4.37
C TYR A 437 28.78 9.40 -5.50
N GLN A 438 28.27 9.10 -6.71
CA GLN A 438 29.12 8.81 -7.87
C GLN A 438 29.97 10.02 -8.24
N ASN A 439 29.40 11.23 -8.27
CA ASN A 439 30.13 12.46 -8.57
C ASN A 439 31.24 12.72 -7.52
N ASN A 440 30.94 12.51 -6.25
CA ASN A 440 31.92 12.69 -5.17
C ASN A 440 33.05 11.65 -5.21
N LEU A 441 32.71 10.38 -5.56
CA LEU A 441 33.68 9.30 -5.56
C LEU A 441 34.51 9.24 -6.86
N VAL A 442 34.04 9.83 -7.97
CA VAL A 442 34.74 9.76 -9.26
C VAL A 442 36.10 10.47 -9.21
N GLU A 443 36.26 11.48 -8.36
CA GLU A 443 37.53 12.16 -8.13
C GLU A 443 38.63 11.21 -7.63
N HIS A 444 38.23 10.16 -6.90
CA HIS A 444 39.16 9.15 -6.40
C HIS A 444 39.68 8.21 -7.51
N LEU A 445 39.02 8.16 -8.66
CA LEU A 445 39.46 7.43 -9.86
C LEU A 445 40.27 8.31 -10.82
N ALA A 446 40.64 9.52 -10.41
CA ALA A 446 41.45 10.40 -11.23
C ALA A 446 42.91 9.93 -11.29
N TRP A 447 43.54 10.09 -12.43
CA TRP A 447 44.93 9.62 -12.70
C TRP A 447 45.98 10.22 -11.76
N HIS A 448 45.73 11.40 -11.19
CA HIS A 448 46.61 12.04 -10.24
C HIS A 448 46.58 11.35 -8.86
N ASN A 449 45.55 10.53 -8.54
CA ASN A 449 45.45 9.82 -7.27
C ASN A 449 46.43 8.63 -7.24
N PRO A 450 47.43 8.61 -6.35
CA PRO A 450 48.37 7.52 -6.25
C PRO A 450 47.71 6.16 -5.94
N MET A 451 46.68 6.15 -5.08
CA MET A 451 45.97 4.91 -4.70
C MET A 451 45.22 4.30 -5.87
N TYR A 452 44.61 5.13 -6.72
CA TYR A 452 43.99 4.66 -7.94
C TYR A 452 44.99 3.92 -8.84
N ARG A 453 46.20 4.51 -9.06
CA ARG A 453 47.24 3.89 -9.88
C ARG A 453 47.71 2.56 -9.29
N VAL A 454 47.92 2.47 -7.97
CA VAL A 454 48.32 1.23 -7.29
C VAL A 454 47.26 0.14 -7.50
N HIS A 455 45.99 0.44 -7.25
CA HIS A 455 44.88 -0.54 -7.43
C HIS A 455 44.68 -0.91 -8.90
N LEU A 456 44.78 0.06 -9.83
CA LEU A 456 44.67 -0.18 -11.25
C LEU A 456 45.76 -1.15 -11.73
N ASN A 457 47.03 -0.89 -11.36
CA ASN A 457 48.15 -1.72 -11.72
C ASN A 457 48.04 -3.14 -11.14
N ALA A 458 47.64 -3.27 -9.86
CA ALA A 458 47.45 -4.57 -9.23
C ALA A 458 46.37 -5.39 -9.96
N LEU A 459 45.23 -4.78 -10.30
CA LEU A 459 44.17 -5.44 -11.06
C LEU A 459 44.61 -5.75 -12.52
N GLN A 460 45.36 -4.84 -13.14
CA GLN A 460 45.90 -5.06 -14.48
C GLN A 460 46.85 -6.24 -14.50
N HIS A 461 47.79 -6.37 -13.56
CA HIS A 461 48.65 -7.53 -13.43
C HIS A 461 47.88 -8.83 -13.24
N LYS A 462 46.83 -8.83 -12.41
CA LYS A 462 45.95 -9.99 -12.23
C LYS A 462 45.28 -10.40 -13.53
N PHE A 463 44.78 -9.43 -14.31
CA PHE A 463 44.09 -9.72 -15.59
C PHE A 463 45.07 -10.07 -16.71
N MET A 464 46.32 -9.61 -16.69
CA MET A 464 47.36 -10.00 -17.68
C MET A 464 47.69 -11.50 -17.66
N MET A 465 47.40 -12.19 -16.55
CA MET A 465 47.53 -13.66 -16.49
C MET A 465 46.54 -14.39 -17.39
N MET A 466 45.44 -13.73 -17.80
CA MET A 466 44.34 -14.34 -18.55
C MET A 466 44.04 -13.63 -19.89
N TYR A 467 44.50 -12.39 -20.07
CA TYR A 467 44.12 -11.54 -21.20
C TYR A 467 45.33 -10.73 -21.73
N PRO A 468 45.34 -10.36 -23.02
CA PRO A 468 46.35 -9.44 -23.57
C PRO A 468 46.35 -8.12 -22.83
N SER A 469 47.52 -7.44 -22.80
CA SER A 469 47.75 -6.22 -21.97
C SER A 469 46.68 -5.14 -22.13
N VAL A 470 46.25 -4.82 -23.38
CA VAL A 470 45.22 -3.80 -23.65
C VAL A 470 43.86 -4.19 -23.08
N VAL A 471 43.49 -5.47 -23.19
CA VAL A 471 42.22 -5.99 -22.65
C VAL A 471 42.27 -6.03 -21.13
N ALA A 472 43.42 -6.41 -20.54
CA ALA A 472 43.65 -6.44 -19.10
C ALA A 472 43.50 -5.05 -18.48
N GLN A 473 44.04 -4.00 -19.12
CA GLN A 473 43.92 -2.63 -18.67
C GLN A 473 42.46 -2.15 -18.69
N LYS A 474 41.70 -2.40 -19.78
CA LYS A 474 40.30 -2.03 -19.89
C LYS A 474 39.44 -2.77 -18.85
N LYS A 475 39.72 -4.06 -18.62
CA LYS A 475 39.02 -4.83 -17.58
C LYS A 475 39.33 -4.34 -16.16
N ALA A 476 40.58 -3.97 -15.87
CA ALA A 476 40.97 -3.41 -14.59
C ALA A 476 40.24 -2.08 -14.30
N ALA A 477 40.24 -1.15 -15.27
CA ALA A 477 39.51 0.11 -15.16
C ALA A 477 38.00 -0.12 -15.03
N GLY A 478 37.40 -1.00 -15.83
CA GLY A 478 35.99 -1.36 -15.73
C GLY A 478 35.60 -1.99 -14.38
N THR A 479 36.50 -2.76 -13.77
CA THR A 479 36.28 -3.34 -12.43
C THR A 479 36.26 -2.26 -11.36
N LEU A 480 37.20 -1.31 -11.38
CA LEU A 480 37.21 -0.16 -10.44
C LEU A 480 35.99 0.72 -10.62
N TYR A 481 35.60 1.00 -11.86
CA TYR A 481 34.36 1.76 -12.14
C TYR A 481 33.11 1.04 -11.64
N LYS A 482 33.03 -0.29 -11.81
CA LYS A 482 31.93 -1.09 -11.23
C LYS A 482 31.90 -1.02 -9.71
N GLN A 483 33.07 -1.06 -9.05
CA GLN A 483 33.16 -0.90 -7.59
C GLN A 483 32.70 0.49 -7.15
N LEU A 484 33.09 1.55 -7.89
CA LEU A 484 32.62 2.92 -7.62
C LEU A 484 31.09 2.98 -7.69
N ILE A 485 30.45 2.46 -8.75
CA ILE A 485 28.99 2.46 -8.88
C ILE A 485 28.32 1.70 -7.73
N LEU A 486 28.88 0.54 -7.31
CA LEU A 486 28.36 -0.24 -6.19
C LEU A 486 28.44 0.56 -4.88
N GLN A 487 29.56 1.23 -4.60
CA GLN A 487 29.74 2.05 -3.40
C GLN A 487 28.86 3.30 -3.42
N SER A 488 28.68 3.93 -4.59
CA SER A 488 27.77 5.07 -4.76
C SER A 488 26.33 4.69 -4.45
N LYS A 489 25.87 3.56 -4.97
CA LYS A 489 24.54 3.04 -4.65
C LYS A 489 24.42 2.66 -3.18
N LEU A 490 25.43 2.03 -2.59
CA LEU A 490 25.43 1.65 -1.18
C LEU A 490 25.25 2.88 -0.27
N GLY A 491 25.96 3.98 -0.56
CA GLY A 491 25.79 5.26 0.14
C GLY A 491 24.37 5.81 0.06
N ALA A 492 23.74 5.75 -1.13
CA ALA A 492 22.37 6.18 -1.28
C ALA A 492 21.37 5.30 -0.48
N PHE A 493 21.58 3.98 -0.42
CA PHE A 493 20.75 3.10 0.41
C PHE A 493 20.96 3.35 1.91
N TYR A 494 22.21 3.59 2.34
CA TYR A 494 22.52 3.96 3.72
C TYR A 494 21.70 5.17 4.14
N ASP A 495 21.79 6.27 3.37
CA ASP A 495 21.05 7.50 3.66
C ASP A 495 19.52 7.28 3.64
N ALA A 496 19.02 6.53 2.66
CA ALA A 496 17.59 6.25 2.56
C ALA A 496 17.05 5.54 3.81
N PHE A 497 17.71 4.49 4.27
CA PHE A 497 17.30 3.77 5.47
C PHE A 497 17.50 4.61 6.75
N LEU A 498 18.55 5.44 6.82
CA LEU A 498 18.77 6.34 7.93
C LEU A 498 17.66 7.41 8.02
N TRP A 499 17.26 8.00 6.90
CA TRP A 499 16.14 8.95 6.86
C TRP A 499 14.83 8.29 7.33
N LEU A 500 14.56 7.05 6.93
CA LEU A 500 13.39 6.31 7.41
C LEU A 500 13.45 6.07 8.93
N ALA A 501 14.64 5.75 9.48
CA ALA A 501 14.83 5.60 10.92
C ALA A 501 14.56 6.92 11.66
N LEU A 502 15.08 8.05 11.15
CA LEU A 502 14.85 9.38 11.73
C LEU A 502 13.37 9.76 11.69
N MET A 503 12.67 9.53 10.59
CA MET A 503 11.23 9.77 10.48
C MET A 503 10.44 8.99 11.54
N ALA A 504 10.81 7.74 11.79
CA ALA A 504 10.14 6.93 12.81
C ALA A 504 10.32 7.52 14.23
N ILE A 505 11.49 8.08 14.55
CA ILE A 505 11.76 8.71 15.85
C ILE A 505 11.00 10.05 15.99
N VAL A 506 11.03 10.88 14.94
CA VAL A 506 10.41 12.23 14.95
C VAL A 506 8.91 12.18 15.20
N VAL A 507 8.25 11.08 14.85
CA VAL A 507 6.80 10.90 15.04
C VAL A 507 6.41 10.65 16.49
N ILE A 508 7.31 10.10 17.32
CA ILE A 508 6.98 9.67 18.69
C ILE A 508 6.38 10.80 19.54
N PRO A 509 6.93 12.03 19.58
CA PRO A 509 6.35 13.13 20.34
C PRO A 509 4.92 13.48 19.92
N PHE A 510 4.58 13.34 18.63
CA PHE A 510 3.23 13.67 18.13
C PHE A 510 2.14 12.72 18.64
N LEU A 511 2.51 11.56 19.18
CA LEU A 511 1.56 10.65 19.84
C LEU A 511 0.89 11.29 21.07
N LEU A 512 1.54 12.27 21.71
CA LEU A 512 0.97 12.98 22.86
C LEU A 512 -0.27 13.81 22.47
N LEU A 513 -0.42 14.19 21.21
CA LEU A 513 -1.56 14.96 20.71
C LEU A 513 -2.86 14.14 20.62
N LEU A 514 -2.77 12.81 20.57
CA LEU A 514 -3.93 11.94 20.52
C LEU A 514 -4.65 11.89 21.88
N LYS A 515 -5.98 11.91 21.87
CA LYS A 515 -6.77 11.68 23.09
C LYS A 515 -6.93 10.17 23.32
N ASN A 516 -6.50 9.68 24.45
CA ASN A 516 -6.74 8.31 24.89
C ASN A 516 -7.87 8.33 25.94
N LYS A 517 -8.99 7.65 25.65
CA LYS A 517 -9.96 7.33 26.72
C LYS A 517 -9.36 6.19 27.54
N THR A 518 -8.61 6.52 28.55
CA THR A 518 -8.26 5.55 29.60
C THR A 518 -9.57 4.99 30.15
N LYS A 519 -9.88 3.74 29.81
CA LYS A 519 -10.83 2.97 30.59
C LYS A 519 -10.25 2.92 32.01
N ARG A 520 -10.78 3.72 32.94
CA ARG A 520 -10.66 3.38 34.35
C ARG A 520 -11.19 1.95 34.47
N ILE A 521 -10.29 1.00 34.59
CA ILE A 521 -10.60 -0.31 35.13
C ILE A 521 -11.08 0.02 36.55
N LYS A 522 -12.40 0.09 36.75
CA LYS A 522 -12.95 -0.01 38.08
C LYS A 522 -12.59 -1.42 38.54
N ALA A 523 -11.58 -1.51 39.38
CA ALA A 523 -11.41 -2.65 40.25
C ALA A 523 -12.69 -2.75 41.08
N ASN A 524 -13.51 -3.73 40.80
CA ASN A 524 -14.46 -4.32 41.70
C ASN A 524 -14.06 -5.76 41.90
#